data_9414d984e39446b1249d2fb19217b275
#
_entry.id   9414d984e39446b1249d2fb19217b275
#
_cell.length_a   1.000
_cell.length_b   1.000
_cell.length_c   1.000
_cell.angle_alpha   90.00
_cell.angle_beta   90.00
_cell.angle_gamma   90.00
#
_symmetry.space_group_name_H-M   'P 1'
#
loop_
_entity.id
_entity.type
_entity.pdbx_description
1 polymer ?
#
loop_
_entity_poly.entity_id
_entity_poly.type
_entity_poly.pdbx_seq_one_letter_code
_entity_poly.pdbx_strand_id
1 'polypeptide(L)'
;MMGILLISILLLFITMPNYKFSGRFPINFRKFGNVTAFCISLTCLTYVLVYGKVLDWYDDESIRWATAVSILFAGIFLYMDVTRWSPYVLLDAFKLRTIRMGALLYLLLMVINSSAMFVNVFAGVGMHLDNLQNASLGNWCMVGYAIGAVIAMVLGGKGLHFKYLFAMGFFFLSLSAVFMYFEVQTAGVYERLKYAVIIRATGMMILYALTAAYANQRMPFKYLSTWICIMLTVRMVVGPSIGGAIYTNVLQERQQHYITRYAQNVDLLNPDASTSFLGTVQ
;
A
#
# COMPACT_ATOMS: atom_id res chain seq x y z
N MET A 1 -15.41 -7.30 -16.27
CA MET A 1 -15.22 -7.71 -14.86
C MET A 1 -16.30 -8.65 -14.33
N MET A 2 -17.60 -8.36 -14.50
CA MET A 2 -18.68 -9.25 -14.01
C MET A 2 -18.57 -10.70 -14.53
N GLY A 3 -18.24 -10.91 -15.81
CA GLY A 3 -18.12 -12.25 -16.38
C GLY A 3 -17.02 -13.11 -15.74
N ILE A 4 -15.87 -12.51 -15.40
CA ILE A 4 -14.77 -13.21 -14.72
C ILE A 4 -15.17 -13.60 -13.30
N LEU A 5 -15.88 -12.73 -12.58
CA LEU A 5 -16.39 -13.03 -11.25
C LEU A 5 -17.41 -14.17 -11.27
N LEU A 6 -18.34 -14.17 -12.23
CA LEU A 6 -19.30 -15.25 -12.42
C LEU A 6 -18.63 -16.59 -12.70
N ILE A 7 -17.64 -16.59 -13.63
CA ILE A 7 -16.85 -17.79 -13.96
C ILE A 7 -16.08 -18.27 -12.72
N SER A 8 -15.48 -17.35 -11.96
CA SER A 8 -14.73 -17.70 -10.74
C SER A 8 -15.66 -18.31 -9.67
N ILE A 9 -16.84 -17.75 -9.46
CA ILE A 9 -17.82 -18.29 -8.54
C ILE A 9 -18.28 -19.69 -8.99
N LEU A 10 -18.56 -19.86 -10.27
CA LEU A 10 -19.01 -21.14 -10.85
C LEU A 10 -17.92 -22.21 -10.74
N LEU A 11 -16.67 -21.85 -10.99
CA LEU A 11 -15.50 -22.72 -10.82
C LEU A 11 -15.32 -23.12 -9.36
N LEU A 12 -15.50 -22.19 -8.42
CA LEU A 12 -15.44 -22.41 -6.97
C LEU A 12 -16.53 -23.40 -6.51
N PHE A 13 -17.75 -23.24 -7.02
CA PHE A 13 -18.86 -24.16 -6.73
C PHE A 13 -18.61 -25.58 -7.26
N ILE A 14 -17.99 -25.70 -8.44
CA ILE A 14 -17.70 -27.01 -9.07
C ILE A 14 -16.50 -27.69 -8.41
N THR A 15 -15.45 -26.94 -8.07
CA THR A 15 -14.17 -27.50 -7.60
C THR A 15 -14.09 -27.67 -6.09
N MET A 16 -14.85 -26.89 -5.30
CA MET A 16 -14.83 -27.05 -3.84
C MET A 16 -15.69 -28.23 -3.40
N PRO A 17 -15.07 -29.26 -2.84
CA PRO A 17 -15.83 -30.32 -2.18
C PRO A 17 -16.62 -29.71 -1.01
N ASN A 18 -17.82 -30.25 -0.72
CA ASN A 18 -18.70 -29.82 0.38
C ASN A 18 -18.03 -30.03 1.74
N TYR A 19 -17.04 -29.18 2.06
CA TYR A 19 -16.51 -29.12 3.41
C TYR A 19 -17.55 -28.42 4.31
N LYS A 20 -18.21 -29.21 5.16
CA LYS A 20 -18.88 -28.61 6.32
C LYS A 20 -17.78 -28.06 7.22
N PHE A 21 -17.72 -26.74 7.36
CA PHE A 21 -16.95 -26.12 8.43
C PHE A 21 -17.42 -26.77 9.75
N SER A 22 -16.60 -27.66 10.26
CA SER A 22 -16.89 -28.42 11.47
C SER A 22 -16.94 -27.48 12.67
N GLY A 23 -18.14 -27.34 13.23
CA GLY A 23 -18.35 -26.67 14.50
C GLY A 23 -18.94 -25.26 14.38
N ARG A 24 -20.04 -25.06 15.15
CA ARG A 24 -20.55 -23.71 15.42
C ARG A 24 -19.48 -22.98 16.22
N PHE A 25 -18.75 -22.04 15.61
CA PHE A 25 -17.89 -21.13 16.35
C PHE A 25 -18.77 -20.27 17.26
N PRO A 26 -18.66 -20.37 18.59
CA PRO A 26 -19.44 -19.53 19.48
C PRO A 26 -19.01 -18.07 19.24
N ILE A 27 -19.93 -17.25 18.73
CA ILE A 27 -19.71 -15.82 18.60
C ILE A 27 -19.60 -15.26 20.01
N ASN A 28 -18.40 -14.88 20.39
CA ASN A 28 -18.14 -14.27 21.68
C ASN A 28 -18.20 -12.74 21.54
N PHE A 29 -19.22 -12.11 22.09
CA PHE A 29 -19.42 -10.66 22.04
C PHE A 29 -18.21 -9.86 22.55
N ARG A 30 -17.46 -10.42 23.50
CA ARG A 30 -16.23 -9.78 23.98
C ARG A 30 -15.14 -9.72 22.91
N LYS A 31 -14.96 -10.79 22.12
CA LYS A 31 -14.03 -10.80 20.98
C LYS A 31 -14.46 -9.79 19.92
N PHE A 32 -15.77 -9.70 19.69
CA PHE A 32 -16.31 -8.73 18.75
C PHE A 32 -16.02 -7.30 19.21
N GLY A 33 -16.21 -6.97 20.51
CA GLY A 33 -15.87 -5.66 21.06
C GLY A 33 -14.39 -5.30 20.90
N ASN A 34 -13.48 -6.27 21.08
CA ASN A 34 -12.05 -6.06 20.91
C ASN A 34 -11.68 -5.77 19.43
N VAL A 35 -12.25 -6.51 18.48
CA VAL A 35 -12.08 -6.26 17.04
C VAL A 35 -12.64 -4.88 16.65
N THR A 36 -13.81 -4.53 17.17
CA THR A 36 -14.43 -3.22 16.90
C THR A 36 -13.56 -2.07 17.41
N ALA A 37 -13.02 -2.18 18.63
CA ALA A 37 -12.09 -1.19 19.16
C ALA A 37 -10.84 -1.04 18.29
N PHE A 38 -10.28 -2.14 17.82
CA PHE A 38 -9.15 -2.13 16.89
C PHE A 38 -9.50 -1.46 15.56
N CYS A 39 -10.66 -1.79 14.98
CA CYS A 39 -11.11 -1.16 13.72
C CYS A 39 -11.31 0.35 13.87
N ILE A 40 -11.95 0.82 14.95
CA ILE A 40 -12.16 2.24 15.22
C ILE A 40 -10.80 2.96 15.34
N SER A 41 -9.88 2.39 16.12
CA SER A 41 -8.54 2.94 16.27
C SER A 41 -7.82 3.09 14.94
N LEU A 42 -7.82 2.05 14.11
CA LEU A 42 -7.17 2.07 12.79
C LEU A 42 -7.85 3.06 11.83
N THR A 43 -9.17 3.15 11.82
CA THR A 43 -9.90 4.08 10.97
C THR A 43 -9.57 5.53 11.34
N CYS A 44 -9.57 5.86 12.62
CA CYS A 44 -9.19 7.19 13.09
C CYS A 44 -7.72 7.49 12.78
N LEU A 45 -6.80 6.54 12.96
CA LEU A 45 -5.39 6.68 12.60
C LEU A 45 -5.22 6.96 11.10
N THR A 46 -5.92 6.19 10.26
CA THR A 46 -5.90 6.39 8.81
C THR A 46 -6.42 7.77 8.43
N TYR A 47 -7.51 8.21 9.04
CA TYR A 47 -8.05 9.55 8.82
C TYR A 47 -7.01 10.64 9.14
N VAL A 48 -6.37 10.57 10.30
CA VAL A 48 -5.31 11.52 10.69
C VAL A 48 -4.15 11.51 9.70
N LEU A 49 -3.70 10.34 9.25
CA LEU A 49 -2.58 10.24 8.32
C LEU A 49 -2.91 10.75 6.91
N VAL A 50 -4.12 10.49 6.43
CA VAL A 50 -4.53 10.87 5.07
C VAL A 50 -4.89 12.36 5.00
N TYR A 51 -5.63 12.86 5.97
CA TYR A 51 -6.15 14.24 5.94
C TYR A 51 -5.30 15.24 6.75
N GLY A 52 -4.32 14.77 7.53
CA GLY A 52 -3.52 15.62 8.40
C GLY A 52 -2.91 16.82 7.68
N LYS A 53 -2.32 16.62 6.49
CA LYS A 53 -1.72 17.72 5.73
C LYS A 53 -2.75 18.67 5.09
N VAL A 54 -3.89 18.14 4.69
CA VAL A 54 -4.98 18.93 4.05
C VAL A 54 -5.68 19.84 5.06
N LEU A 55 -5.73 19.39 6.33
CA LEU A 55 -6.38 20.09 7.44
C LEU A 55 -5.35 20.74 8.40
N ASP A 56 -4.15 21.02 7.91
CA ASP A 56 -3.07 21.65 8.71
C ASP A 56 -2.78 20.97 10.05
N TRP A 57 -2.90 19.62 10.06
CA TRP A 57 -2.60 18.76 11.21
C TRP A 57 -3.43 19.13 12.45
N TYR A 58 -2.76 19.45 13.56
CA TYR A 58 -3.40 19.67 14.85
C TYR A 58 -4.06 21.05 15.00
N ASP A 59 -4.04 21.89 13.98
CA ASP A 59 -4.78 23.16 13.99
C ASP A 59 -6.28 22.90 13.80
N ASP A 60 -6.64 21.85 13.07
CA ASP A 60 -8.04 21.43 12.91
C ASP A 60 -8.53 20.61 14.11
N GLU A 61 -9.75 20.92 14.55
CA GLU A 61 -10.39 20.25 15.68
C GLU A 61 -10.71 18.77 15.38
N SER A 62 -11.06 18.46 14.13
CA SER A 62 -11.38 17.09 13.68
C SER A 62 -10.18 16.16 13.82
N ILE A 63 -8.97 16.63 13.48
CA ILE A 63 -7.73 15.85 13.61
C ILE A 63 -7.40 15.60 15.07
N ARG A 64 -7.57 16.61 15.95
CA ARG A 64 -7.35 16.45 17.39
C ARG A 64 -8.26 15.38 17.99
N TRP A 65 -9.56 15.44 17.69
CA TRP A 65 -10.52 14.45 18.14
C TRP A 65 -10.24 13.07 17.58
N ALA A 66 -9.95 12.95 16.28
CA ALA A 66 -9.61 11.67 15.66
C ALA A 66 -8.36 11.04 16.30
N THR A 67 -7.34 11.85 16.61
CA THR A 67 -6.13 11.37 17.29
C THR A 67 -6.44 10.88 18.71
N ALA A 68 -7.21 11.65 19.48
CA ALA A 68 -7.60 11.27 20.85
C ALA A 68 -8.40 9.96 20.85
N VAL A 69 -9.38 9.84 19.97
CA VAL A 69 -10.20 8.61 19.80
C VAL A 69 -9.33 7.44 19.38
N SER A 70 -8.41 7.62 18.42
CA SER A 70 -7.50 6.57 17.97
C SER A 70 -6.64 6.03 19.12
N ILE A 71 -6.03 6.91 19.92
CA ILE A 71 -5.20 6.52 21.05
C ILE A 71 -6.03 5.82 22.15
N LEU A 72 -7.21 6.34 22.44
CA LEU A 72 -8.10 5.76 23.45
C LEU A 72 -8.52 4.33 23.07
N PHE A 73 -8.98 4.13 21.83
CA PHE A 73 -9.41 2.81 21.38
C PHE A 73 -8.24 1.85 21.17
N ALA A 74 -7.05 2.35 20.79
CA ALA A 74 -5.82 1.55 20.80
C ALA A 74 -5.48 1.08 22.23
N GLY A 75 -5.60 1.95 23.21
CA GLY A 75 -5.38 1.60 24.63
C GLY A 75 -6.37 0.56 25.12
N ILE A 76 -7.66 0.70 24.79
CA ILE A 76 -8.70 -0.29 25.13
C ILE A 76 -8.36 -1.64 24.48
N PHE A 77 -8.03 -1.65 23.18
CA PHE A 77 -7.66 -2.86 22.47
C PHE A 77 -6.46 -3.56 23.15
N LEU A 78 -5.38 -2.82 23.40
CA LEU A 78 -4.18 -3.37 24.06
C LEU A 78 -4.48 -3.87 25.47
N TYR A 79 -5.28 -3.14 26.25
CA TYR A 79 -5.67 -3.57 27.59
C TYR A 79 -6.45 -4.88 27.56
N MET A 80 -7.43 -5.01 26.65
CA MET A 80 -8.22 -6.23 26.50
C MET A 80 -7.37 -7.42 26.03
N ASP A 81 -6.38 -7.16 25.18
CA ASP A 81 -5.50 -8.19 24.63
C ASP A 81 -4.45 -8.66 25.64
N VAL A 82 -3.86 -7.74 26.42
CA VAL A 82 -2.89 -8.04 27.48
C VAL A 82 -3.54 -8.79 28.65
N THR A 83 -4.74 -8.37 29.05
CA THR A 83 -5.48 -9.00 30.14
C THR A 83 -6.00 -10.41 29.77
N ARG A 84 -5.80 -10.83 28.51
CA ARG A 84 -6.26 -12.13 27.96
C ARG A 84 -7.76 -12.39 28.14
N TRP A 85 -8.52 -11.34 28.37
CA TRP A 85 -9.97 -11.44 28.52
C TRP A 85 -10.64 -11.93 27.24
N SER A 86 -10.08 -11.50 26.09
CA SER A 86 -10.49 -11.98 24.76
C SER A 86 -9.39 -11.69 23.72
N PRO A 87 -8.21 -12.36 23.78
CA PRO A 87 -7.10 -12.02 22.91
C PRO A 87 -7.50 -12.27 21.46
N TYR A 88 -7.43 -11.22 20.65
CA TYR A 88 -7.63 -11.28 19.21
C TYR A 88 -6.28 -11.51 18.51
N VAL A 89 -5.27 -10.81 18.95
CA VAL A 89 -3.88 -10.95 18.51
C VAL A 89 -3.07 -11.49 19.68
N LEU A 90 -2.38 -12.61 19.48
CA LEU A 90 -1.48 -13.14 20.49
C LEU A 90 -0.21 -12.28 20.53
N LEU A 91 -0.13 -11.33 21.46
CA LEU A 91 1.04 -10.44 21.61
C LEU A 91 2.34 -11.21 21.81
N ASP A 92 2.28 -12.41 22.37
CA ASP A 92 3.46 -13.31 22.47
C ASP A 92 4.06 -13.64 21.10
N ALA A 93 3.30 -13.53 20.02
CA ALA A 93 3.80 -13.71 18.66
C ALA A 93 4.89 -12.71 18.29
N PHE A 94 4.84 -11.48 18.82
CA PHE A 94 5.87 -10.47 18.61
C PHE A 94 7.21 -10.79 19.28
N LYS A 95 7.27 -11.75 20.20
CA LYS A 95 8.52 -12.26 20.75
C LYS A 95 9.32 -13.03 19.70
N LEU A 96 8.65 -13.60 18.69
CA LEU A 96 9.30 -14.30 17.59
C LEU A 96 9.97 -13.31 16.64
N ARG A 97 11.29 -13.43 16.49
CA ARG A 97 12.09 -12.59 15.59
C ARG A 97 11.56 -12.61 14.15
N THR A 98 11.07 -13.75 13.69
CA THR A 98 10.54 -13.94 12.34
C THR A 98 9.30 -13.08 12.08
N ILE A 99 8.38 -13.00 13.05
CA ILE A 99 7.16 -12.20 12.94
C ILE A 99 7.50 -10.70 12.96
N ARG A 100 8.38 -10.26 13.87
CA ARG A 100 8.78 -8.84 13.90
C ARG A 100 9.46 -8.41 12.60
N MET A 101 10.41 -9.22 12.12
CA MET A 101 11.11 -8.93 10.86
C MET A 101 10.16 -8.99 9.65
N GLY A 102 9.27 -9.97 9.62
CA GLY A 102 8.25 -10.07 8.57
C GLY A 102 7.31 -8.86 8.55
N ALA A 103 6.81 -8.42 9.71
CA ALA A 103 5.94 -7.25 9.82
C ALA A 103 6.67 -5.96 9.38
N LEU A 104 7.92 -5.78 9.79
CA LEU A 104 8.75 -4.64 9.41
C LEU A 104 9.04 -4.64 7.90
N LEU A 105 9.37 -5.80 7.32
CA LEU A 105 9.57 -5.93 5.88
C LEU A 105 8.28 -5.63 5.11
N TYR A 106 7.13 -6.10 5.60
CA TYR A 106 5.84 -5.77 4.99
C TYR A 106 5.51 -4.28 5.06
N LEU A 107 5.76 -3.64 6.20
CA LEU A 107 5.54 -2.21 6.37
C LEU A 107 6.41 -1.41 5.40
N LEU A 108 7.70 -1.70 5.35
CA LEU A 108 8.65 -1.06 4.43
C LEU A 108 8.23 -1.26 2.97
N LEU A 109 7.81 -2.48 2.63
CA LEU A 109 7.34 -2.82 1.29
C LEU A 109 6.06 -2.06 0.91
N MET A 110 5.13 -1.86 1.86
CA MET A 110 3.92 -1.08 1.63
C MET A 110 4.22 0.40 1.47
N VAL A 111 5.13 0.95 2.26
CA VAL A 111 5.59 2.33 2.09
C VAL A 111 6.20 2.51 0.69
N ILE A 112 7.08 1.61 0.25
CA ILE A 112 7.63 1.66 -1.11
C ILE A 112 6.52 1.52 -2.16
N ASN A 113 5.53 0.66 -1.92
CA ASN A 113 4.41 0.48 -2.85
C ASN A 113 3.57 1.74 -3.01
N SER A 114 3.41 2.54 -1.97
CA SER A 114 2.67 3.80 -2.03
C SER A 114 3.28 4.82 -3.00
N SER A 115 4.56 4.65 -3.38
CA SER A 115 5.20 5.45 -4.45
C SER A 115 4.51 5.30 -5.82
N ALA A 116 3.59 4.32 -6.01
CA ALA A 116 2.72 4.23 -7.18
C ALA A 116 1.89 5.49 -7.40
N MET A 117 1.64 6.25 -6.34
CA MET A 117 0.95 7.54 -6.41
C MET A 117 1.65 8.49 -7.40
N PHE A 118 2.98 8.53 -7.44
CA PHE A 118 3.72 9.37 -8.39
C PHE A 118 3.45 8.99 -9.84
N VAL A 119 3.30 7.68 -10.13
CA VAL A 119 2.96 7.22 -11.48
C VAL A 119 1.57 7.72 -11.87
N ASN A 120 0.60 7.61 -10.96
CA ASN A 120 -0.77 8.06 -11.22
C ASN A 120 -0.86 9.58 -11.38
N VAL A 121 -0.15 10.34 -10.56
CA VAL A 121 -0.08 11.81 -10.65
C VAL A 121 0.59 12.21 -11.97
N PHE A 122 1.70 11.59 -12.34
CA PHE A 122 2.38 11.86 -13.60
C PHE A 122 1.50 11.53 -14.80
N ALA A 123 0.82 10.38 -14.79
CA ALA A 123 -0.09 9.97 -15.85
C ALA A 123 -1.28 10.94 -15.99
N GLY A 124 -1.90 11.35 -14.87
CA GLY A 124 -3.08 12.24 -14.89
C GLY A 124 -2.73 13.70 -15.17
N VAL A 125 -1.72 14.22 -14.48
CA VAL A 125 -1.38 15.66 -14.54
C VAL A 125 -0.31 15.95 -15.58
N GLY A 126 0.73 15.13 -15.65
CA GLY A 126 1.86 15.37 -16.55
C GLY A 126 1.58 14.98 -18.00
N MET A 127 0.86 13.87 -18.20
CA MET A 127 0.56 13.35 -19.54
C MET A 127 -0.89 13.64 -19.98
N HIS A 128 -1.71 14.24 -19.12
CA HIS A 128 -3.14 14.51 -19.36
C HIS A 128 -3.92 13.27 -19.85
N LEU A 129 -3.55 12.07 -19.35
CA LEU A 129 -4.25 10.85 -19.71
C LEU A 129 -5.66 10.85 -19.15
N ASP A 130 -6.60 10.40 -19.98
CA ASP A 130 -7.96 10.19 -19.53
C ASP A 130 -8.04 9.13 -18.42
N ASN A 131 -9.06 9.23 -17.57
CA ASN A 131 -9.29 8.30 -16.46
C ASN A 131 -9.32 6.83 -16.92
N LEU A 132 -9.84 6.56 -18.12
CA LEU A 132 -9.88 5.23 -18.72
C LEU A 132 -8.47 4.73 -19.08
N GLN A 133 -7.64 5.59 -19.64
CA GLN A 133 -6.24 5.27 -19.98
C GLN A 133 -5.40 5.06 -18.72
N ASN A 134 -5.59 5.90 -17.70
CA ASN A 134 -4.92 5.74 -16.41
C ASN A 134 -5.34 4.43 -15.72
N ALA A 135 -6.62 4.07 -15.75
CA ALA A 135 -7.11 2.79 -15.25
C ALA A 135 -6.50 1.60 -16.03
N SER A 136 -6.24 1.76 -17.33
CA SER A 136 -5.61 0.70 -18.12
C SER A 136 -4.17 0.41 -17.72
N LEU A 137 -3.44 1.39 -17.16
CA LEU A 137 -2.12 1.14 -16.55
C LEU A 137 -2.19 0.15 -15.38
N GLY A 138 -3.30 0.18 -14.62
CA GLY A 138 -3.56 -0.81 -13.57
C GLY A 138 -3.67 -2.25 -14.10
N ASN A 139 -4.19 -2.43 -15.32
CA ASN A 139 -4.26 -3.77 -15.95
C ASN A 139 -2.86 -4.30 -16.29
N TRP A 140 -1.93 -3.45 -16.68
CA TRP A 140 -0.54 -3.85 -16.93
C TRP A 140 0.20 -4.26 -15.67
N CYS A 141 -0.20 -3.75 -14.49
CA CYS A 141 0.30 -4.28 -13.22
C CYS A 141 -0.01 -5.77 -13.05
N MET A 142 -1.18 -6.26 -13.51
CA MET A 142 -1.53 -7.68 -13.41
C MET A 142 -0.55 -8.57 -14.20
N VAL A 143 -0.12 -8.11 -15.38
CA VAL A 143 0.90 -8.81 -16.17
C VAL A 143 2.21 -8.89 -15.38
N GLY A 144 2.65 -7.80 -14.79
CA GLY A 144 3.85 -7.77 -13.94
C GLY A 144 3.73 -8.69 -12.72
N TYR A 145 2.57 -8.72 -12.06
CA TYR A 145 2.33 -9.63 -10.94
C TYR A 145 2.37 -11.11 -11.38
N ALA A 146 1.81 -11.45 -12.53
CA ALA A 146 1.87 -12.81 -13.07
C ALA A 146 3.33 -13.24 -13.34
N ILE A 147 4.12 -12.39 -14.00
CA ILE A 147 5.54 -12.64 -14.26
C ILE A 147 6.31 -12.79 -12.94
N GLY A 148 6.11 -11.89 -12.00
CA GLY A 148 6.75 -11.92 -10.68
C GLY A 148 6.41 -13.18 -9.87
N ALA A 149 5.16 -13.63 -9.93
CA ALA A 149 4.72 -14.85 -9.27
C ALA A 149 5.42 -16.10 -9.85
N VAL A 150 5.50 -16.20 -11.18
CA VAL A 150 6.22 -17.30 -11.86
C VAL A 150 7.70 -17.30 -11.48
N ILE A 151 8.36 -16.14 -11.52
CA ILE A 151 9.76 -15.99 -11.13
C ILE A 151 9.97 -16.43 -9.69
N ALA A 152 9.14 -15.93 -8.75
CA ALA A 152 9.23 -16.28 -7.33
C ALA A 152 9.03 -17.79 -7.10
N MET A 153 8.08 -18.40 -7.81
CA MET A 153 7.79 -19.83 -7.72
C MET A 153 8.94 -20.68 -8.25
N VAL A 154 9.44 -20.38 -9.46
CA VAL A 154 10.51 -21.15 -10.10
C VAL A 154 11.82 -21.05 -9.34
N LEU A 155 12.21 -19.83 -8.94
CA LEU A 155 13.48 -19.60 -8.23
C LEU A 155 13.41 -20.06 -6.77
N GLY A 156 12.27 -19.87 -6.11
CA GLY A 156 12.01 -20.41 -4.78
C GLY A 156 12.03 -21.93 -4.76
N GLY A 157 11.43 -22.57 -5.77
CA GLY A 157 11.44 -24.04 -5.93
C GLY A 157 12.83 -24.63 -6.17
N LYS A 158 13.76 -23.86 -6.77
CA LYS A 158 15.16 -24.27 -6.94
C LYS A 158 16.01 -24.15 -5.66
N GLY A 159 15.42 -23.76 -4.54
CA GLY A 159 16.12 -23.68 -3.27
C GLY A 159 17.12 -22.52 -3.16
N LEU A 160 16.98 -21.47 -3.98
CA LEU A 160 17.83 -20.30 -3.87
C LEU A 160 17.65 -19.61 -2.50
N HIS A 161 18.73 -19.10 -1.96
CA HIS A 161 18.69 -18.38 -0.68
C HIS A 161 17.82 -17.14 -0.78
N PHE A 162 16.97 -16.91 0.21
CA PHE A 162 16.08 -15.74 0.30
C PHE A 162 16.81 -14.42 0.04
N LYS A 163 18.08 -14.30 0.48
CA LYS A 163 18.89 -13.11 0.27
C LYS A 163 18.99 -12.68 -1.20
N TYR A 164 19.25 -13.62 -2.10
CA TYR A 164 19.38 -13.33 -3.54
C TYR A 164 18.03 -12.99 -4.18
N LEU A 165 16.98 -13.67 -3.74
CA LEU A 165 15.63 -13.41 -4.22
C LEU A 165 15.14 -12.03 -3.79
N PHE A 166 15.38 -11.62 -2.53
CA PHE A 166 15.09 -10.26 -2.07
C PHE A 166 15.89 -9.23 -2.86
N ALA A 167 17.19 -9.45 -3.07
CA ALA A 167 18.03 -8.56 -3.86
C ALA A 167 17.48 -8.38 -5.28
N MET A 168 17.02 -9.46 -5.92
CA MET A 168 16.41 -9.41 -7.24
C MET A 168 15.10 -8.62 -7.24
N GLY A 169 14.24 -8.80 -6.25
CA GLY A 169 13.00 -8.01 -6.13
C GLY A 169 13.28 -6.51 -6.00
N PHE A 170 14.22 -6.13 -5.14
CA PHE A 170 14.65 -4.72 -5.01
C PHE A 170 15.34 -4.19 -6.26
N PHE A 171 16.09 -5.02 -6.97
CA PHE A 171 16.67 -4.65 -8.25
C PHE A 171 15.61 -4.26 -9.29
N PHE A 172 14.55 -5.06 -9.43
CA PHE A 172 13.43 -4.71 -10.31
C PHE A 172 12.73 -3.40 -9.90
N LEU A 173 12.57 -3.15 -8.59
CA LEU A 173 12.01 -1.88 -8.12
C LEU A 173 12.92 -0.69 -8.47
N SER A 174 14.22 -0.83 -8.24
CA SER A 174 15.19 0.22 -8.58
C SER A 174 15.23 0.47 -10.09
N LEU A 175 15.21 -0.59 -10.89
CA LEU A 175 15.17 -0.50 -12.34
C LEU A 175 13.93 0.27 -12.81
N SER A 176 12.75 -0.05 -12.25
CA SER A 176 11.52 0.67 -12.55
C SER A 176 11.61 2.16 -12.20
N ALA A 177 12.24 2.51 -11.06
CA ALA A 177 12.42 3.90 -10.67
C ALA A 177 13.31 4.66 -11.65
N VAL A 178 14.39 4.03 -12.15
CA VAL A 178 15.26 4.58 -13.18
C VAL A 178 14.50 4.80 -14.49
N PHE A 179 13.69 3.84 -14.93
CA PHE A 179 12.83 4.00 -16.10
C PHE A 179 11.87 5.18 -15.94
N MET A 180 11.20 5.28 -14.77
CA MET A 180 10.29 6.39 -14.47
C MET A 180 11.01 7.74 -14.51
N TYR A 181 12.23 7.82 -13.99
CA TYR A 181 13.01 9.06 -14.01
C TYR A 181 13.25 9.58 -15.43
N PHE A 182 13.63 8.69 -16.35
CA PHE A 182 13.83 9.07 -17.75
C PHE A 182 12.52 9.45 -18.45
N GLU A 183 11.42 8.74 -18.19
CA GLU A 183 10.13 9.05 -18.80
C GLU A 183 9.57 10.40 -18.35
N VAL A 184 9.77 10.77 -17.08
CA VAL A 184 9.34 12.09 -16.57
C VAL A 184 10.10 13.22 -17.26
N GLN A 185 11.38 13.03 -17.58
CA GLN A 185 12.18 14.05 -18.26
C GLN A 185 11.83 14.21 -19.74
N THR A 186 11.40 13.16 -20.42
CA THR A 186 11.16 13.16 -21.88
C THR A 186 9.73 13.46 -22.28
N ALA A 187 8.92 14.06 -21.39
CA ALA A 187 7.47 14.29 -21.61
C ALA A 187 6.65 13.04 -21.88
N GLY A 188 7.11 11.90 -21.41
CA GLY A 188 6.46 10.61 -21.28
C GLY A 188 5.65 10.09 -22.47
N VAL A 189 5.88 8.83 -22.83
CA VAL A 189 5.01 8.13 -23.79
C VAL A 189 4.30 7.01 -23.05
N TYR A 190 2.98 6.90 -23.21
CA TYR A 190 2.15 5.87 -22.57
C TYR A 190 2.73 4.45 -22.74
N GLU A 191 3.22 4.13 -23.95
CA GLU A 191 3.81 2.81 -24.24
C GLU A 191 5.04 2.51 -23.39
N ARG A 192 5.87 3.48 -23.10
CA ARG A 192 7.06 3.31 -22.25
C ARG A 192 6.71 3.27 -20.78
N LEU A 193 5.73 4.07 -20.36
CA LEU A 193 5.25 4.10 -18.98
C LEU A 193 4.73 2.73 -18.54
N LYS A 194 4.02 2.00 -19.41
CA LYS A 194 3.54 0.67 -19.07
C LYS A 194 4.67 -0.33 -18.80
N TYR A 195 5.84 -0.23 -19.46
CA TYR A 195 6.98 -1.10 -19.12
C TYR A 195 7.53 -0.83 -17.73
N ALA A 196 7.64 0.44 -17.33
CA ALA A 196 8.03 0.80 -15.98
C ALA A 196 7.07 0.23 -14.93
N VAL A 197 5.77 0.28 -15.21
CA VAL A 197 4.71 -0.27 -14.35
C VAL A 197 4.80 -1.80 -14.24
N ILE A 198 5.02 -2.51 -15.35
CA ILE A 198 5.18 -3.97 -15.38
C ILE A 198 6.41 -4.39 -14.57
N ILE A 199 7.58 -3.75 -14.79
CA ILE A 199 8.81 -4.05 -14.07
C ILE A 199 8.63 -3.83 -12.56
N ARG A 200 7.97 -2.73 -12.17
CA ARG A 200 7.66 -2.44 -10.78
C ARG A 200 6.76 -3.50 -10.16
N ALA A 201 5.68 -3.86 -10.84
CA ALA A 201 4.74 -4.87 -10.37
C ALA A 201 5.42 -6.25 -10.23
N THR A 202 6.32 -6.62 -11.15
CA THR A 202 7.14 -7.83 -11.07
C THR A 202 7.99 -7.84 -9.81
N GLY A 203 8.74 -6.77 -9.54
CA GLY A 203 9.56 -6.64 -8.32
C GLY A 203 8.72 -6.72 -7.04
N MET A 204 7.58 -6.02 -7.01
CA MET A 204 6.66 -6.03 -5.87
C MET A 204 6.12 -7.43 -5.59
N MET A 205 5.70 -8.18 -6.63
CA MET A 205 5.15 -9.52 -6.44
C MET A 205 6.19 -10.50 -5.90
N ILE A 206 7.43 -10.43 -6.41
CA ILE A 206 8.53 -11.23 -5.88
C ILE A 206 8.72 -10.96 -4.39
N LEU A 207 8.78 -9.70 -3.98
CA LEU A 207 8.98 -9.30 -2.59
C LEU A 207 7.80 -9.70 -1.70
N TYR A 208 6.56 -9.60 -2.17
CA TYR A 208 5.38 -10.04 -1.42
C TYR A 208 5.40 -11.55 -1.16
N ALA A 209 5.65 -12.33 -2.21
CA ALA A 209 5.71 -13.79 -2.10
C ALA A 209 6.82 -14.23 -1.14
N LEU A 210 8.00 -13.61 -1.25
CA LEU A 210 9.15 -13.95 -0.40
C LEU A 210 8.96 -13.54 1.05
N THR A 211 8.38 -12.37 1.31
CA THR A 211 8.12 -11.92 2.69
C THR A 211 7.11 -12.84 3.37
N ALA A 212 6.05 -13.23 2.64
CA ALA A 212 5.09 -14.21 3.13
C ALA A 212 5.75 -15.58 3.41
N ALA A 213 6.56 -16.09 2.47
CA ALA A 213 7.26 -17.34 2.61
C ALA A 213 8.27 -17.32 3.78
N TYR A 214 9.05 -16.25 3.92
CA TYR A 214 10.00 -16.07 5.01
C TYR A 214 9.34 -16.09 6.38
N ALA A 215 8.22 -15.38 6.52
CA ALA A 215 7.48 -15.34 7.77
C ALA A 215 6.87 -16.69 8.15
N ASN A 216 6.38 -17.44 7.15
CA ASN A 216 5.74 -18.74 7.38
C ASN A 216 6.72 -19.88 7.67
N GLN A 217 7.97 -19.77 7.22
CA GLN A 217 8.94 -20.89 7.21
C GLN A 217 9.26 -21.47 8.61
N ARG A 218 9.22 -20.65 9.66
CA ARG A 218 9.55 -21.05 11.04
C ARG A 218 8.48 -20.69 12.05
N MET A 219 7.24 -20.52 11.57
CA MET A 219 6.17 -20.09 12.44
C MET A 219 5.42 -21.29 13.01
N PRO A 220 5.26 -21.39 14.33
CA PRO A 220 4.38 -22.37 14.94
C PRO A 220 2.92 -22.11 14.50
N PHE A 221 2.20 -23.17 14.16
CA PHE A 221 0.82 -23.09 13.66
C PHE A 221 -0.10 -22.28 14.59
N LYS A 222 0.16 -22.29 15.89
CA LYS A 222 -0.55 -21.50 16.91
C LYS A 222 -0.60 -19.99 16.58
N TYR A 223 0.44 -19.43 15.95
CA TYR A 223 0.54 -18.00 15.66
C TYR A 223 0.15 -17.63 14.23
N LEU A 224 -0.24 -18.61 13.41
CA LEU A 224 -0.56 -18.38 12.01
C LEU A 224 -1.71 -17.37 11.83
N SER A 225 -2.80 -17.52 12.60
CA SER A 225 -3.95 -16.61 12.57
C SER A 225 -3.54 -15.17 12.93
N THR A 226 -2.74 -15.03 13.99
CA THR A 226 -2.21 -13.73 14.43
C THR A 226 -1.33 -13.09 13.35
N TRP A 227 -0.46 -13.89 12.72
CA TRP A 227 0.39 -13.41 11.63
C TRP A 227 -0.42 -12.92 10.44
N ILE A 228 -1.44 -13.67 10.01
CA ILE A 228 -2.32 -13.26 8.91
C ILE A 228 -3.01 -11.93 9.25
N CYS A 229 -3.50 -11.78 10.47
CA CYS A 229 -4.12 -10.55 10.93
C CYS A 229 -3.14 -9.35 10.88
N ILE A 230 -1.94 -9.51 11.43
CA ILE A 230 -0.90 -8.47 11.39
C ILE A 230 -0.54 -8.11 9.95
N MET A 231 -0.29 -9.12 9.12
CA MET A 231 0.06 -8.93 7.72
C MET A 231 -1.02 -8.17 6.95
N LEU A 232 -2.29 -8.54 7.12
CA LEU A 232 -3.41 -7.86 6.47
C LEU A 232 -3.56 -6.43 6.96
N THR A 233 -3.46 -6.19 8.28
CA THR A 233 -3.53 -4.85 8.86
C THR A 233 -2.42 -3.95 8.33
N VAL A 234 -1.19 -4.43 8.32
CA VAL A 234 -0.04 -3.68 7.79
C VAL A 234 -0.20 -3.43 6.28
N ARG A 235 -0.61 -4.46 5.53
CA ARG A 235 -0.73 -4.37 4.07
C ARG A 235 -1.86 -3.46 3.61
N MET A 236 -3.03 -3.53 4.25
CA MET A 236 -4.24 -2.88 3.75
C MET A 236 -4.49 -1.51 4.37
N VAL A 237 -4.00 -1.29 5.59
CA VAL A 237 -4.34 -0.09 6.37
C VAL A 237 -3.09 0.72 6.71
N VAL A 238 -2.23 0.19 7.56
CA VAL A 238 -1.12 0.96 8.15
C VAL A 238 -0.09 1.39 7.12
N GLY A 239 0.37 0.45 6.29
CA GLY A 239 1.40 0.71 5.29
C GLY A 239 1.00 1.73 4.23
N PRO A 240 -0.15 1.55 3.53
CA PRO A 240 -0.64 2.52 2.57
C PRO A 240 -0.91 3.90 3.17
N SER A 241 -1.44 3.97 4.40
CA SER A 241 -1.72 5.26 5.07
C SER A 241 -0.43 6.01 5.40
N ILE A 242 0.57 5.33 5.98
CA ILE A 242 1.87 5.93 6.29
C ILE A 242 2.59 6.33 4.98
N GLY A 243 2.66 5.42 4.03
CA GLY A 243 3.31 5.68 2.74
C GLY A 243 2.62 6.81 1.98
N GLY A 244 1.28 6.80 1.91
CA GLY A 244 0.50 7.87 1.31
C GLY A 244 0.76 9.22 1.97
N ALA A 245 0.74 9.29 3.31
CA ALA A 245 1.03 10.51 4.04
C ALA A 245 2.44 11.05 3.72
N ILE A 246 3.47 10.20 3.73
CA ILE A 246 4.85 10.59 3.42
C ILE A 246 4.93 11.17 2.00
N TYR A 247 4.43 10.44 1.01
CA TYR A 247 4.55 10.87 -0.39
C TYR A 247 3.69 12.08 -0.73
N THR A 248 2.49 12.19 -0.14
CA THR A 248 1.64 13.39 -0.31
C THR A 248 2.31 14.63 0.27
N ASN A 249 2.87 14.53 1.48
CA ASN A 249 3.60 15.64 2.10
C ASN A 249 4.78 16.09 1.23
N VAL A 250 5.61 15.13 0.78
CA VAL A 250 6.77 15.44 -0.08
C VAL A 250 6.33 16.09 -1.40
N LEU A 251 5.25 15.58 -2.00
CA LEU A 251 4.74 16.11 -3.26
C LEU A 251 4.23 17.56 -3.08
N GLN A 252 3.43 17.82 -2.06
CA GLN A 252 2.88 19.16 -1.78
C GLN A 252 3.99 20.17 -1.44
N GLU A 253 4.97 19.77 -0.62
CA GLU A 253 6.10 20.63 -0.28
C GLU A 253 6.90 21.02 -1.55
N ARG A 254 7.16 20.06 -2.43
CA ARG A 254 7.83 20.32 -3.70
C ARG A 254 7.00 21.21 -4.63
N GLN A 255 5.71 20.96 -4.73
CA GLN A 255 4.80 21.80 -5.51
C GLN A 255 4.80 23.25 -5.01
N GLN A 256 4.65 23.47 -3.70
CA GLN A 256 4.68 24.81 -3.11
C GLN A 256 6.02 25.50 -3.36
N HIS A 257 7.15 24.78 -3.21
CA HIS A 257 8.48 25.34 -3.49
C HIS A 257 8.61 25.80 -4.94
N TYR A 258 8.15 25.00 -5.91
CA TYR A 258 8.21 25.39 -7.32
C TYR A 258 7.24 26.52 -7.64
N ILE A 259 6.01 26.50 -7.14
CA ILE A 259 5.03 27.59 -7.33
C ILE A 259 5.61 28.91 -6.80
N THR A 260 6.18 28.92 -5.59
CA THR A 260 6.80 30.12 -5.01
C THR A 260 7.97 30.61 -5.86
N ARG A 261 8.82 29.69 -6.35
CA ARG A 261 9.95 30.04 -7.23
C ARG A 261 9.48 30.58 -8.58
N TYR A 262 8.43 30.03 -9.16
CA TYR A 262 7.85 30.56 -10.40
C TYR A 262 7.20 31.91 -10.16
N ALA A 263 6.47 32.08 -9.05
CA ALA A 263 5.82 33.35 -8.71
C ALA A 263 6.84 34.49 -8.51
N GLN A 264 8.02 34.19 -7.97
CA GLN A 264 9.13 35.16 -7.83
C GLN A 264 9.70 35.61 -9.18
N ASN A 265 9.63 34.75 -10.21
CA ASN A 265 10.17 35.04 -11.54
C ASN A 265 9.11 35.61 -12.51
N VAL A 266 7.82 35.54 -12.13
CA VAL A 266 6.71 36.12 -12.89
C VAL A 266 6.53 37.56 -12.45
N ASP A 267 7.29 38.48 -13.08
CA ASP A 267 7.04 39.89 -12.91
C ASP A 267 5.85 40.29 -13.81
N LEU A 268 4.85 40.95 -13.22
CA LEU A 268 3.64 41.44 -13.93
C LEU A 268 3.98 42.40 -15.08
N LEU A 269 5.20 42.95 -15.09
CA LEU A 269 5.74 43.79 -16.12
C LEU A 269 6.36 43.03 -17.30
N ASN A 270 6.47 41.70 -17.22
CA ASN A 270 7.02 40.90 -18.32
C ASN A 270 5.90 40.52 -19.30
N PRO A 271 5.87 41.05 -20.54
CA PRO A 271 4.80 40.83 -21.51
C PRO A 271 4.66 39.36 -21.90
N ASP A 272 5.75 38.57 -21.87
CA ASP A 272 5.71 37.13 -22.19
C ASP A 272 5.00 36.31 -21.09
N ALA A 273 5.08 36.74 -19.85
CA ALA A 273 4.36 36.10 -18.74
C ALA A 273 2.86 36.39 -18.82
N SER A 274 2.46 37.58 -19.18
CA SER A 274 1.04 37.97 -19.29
C SER A 274 0.35 37.24 -20.45
N THR A 275 1.02 37.03 -21.57
CA THR A 275 0.46 36.33 -22.75
C THR A 275 0.32 34.82 -22.50
N SER A 276 1.24 34.20 -21.76
CA SER A 276 1.13 32.78 -21.41
C SER A 276 0.02 32.50 -20.37
N PHE A 277 -0.23 33.45 -19.46
CA PHE A 277 -1.34 33.33 -18.48
C PHE A 277 -2.72 33.51 -19.13
N LEU A 278 -2.85 34.45 -20.07
CA LEU A 278 -4.11 34.70 -20.77
C LEU A 278 -4.43 33.60 -21.79
N GLY A 279 -3.42 32.92 -22.34
CA GLY A 279 -3.61 31.79 -23.26
C GLY A 279 -4.07 30.50 -22.60
N THR A 280 -3.94 30.38 -21.27
CA THR A 280 -4.39 29.19 -20.50
C THR A 280 -5.80 29.33 -19.93
N VAL A 281 -6.44 30.51 -20.05
CA VAL A 281 -7.77 30.81 -19.52
C VAL A 281 -8.85 30.81 -20.64
N GLN A 282 -8.48 30.61 -21.91
CA GLN A 282 -9.37 30.31 -22.99
C GLN A 282 -9.39 28.79 -23.28
#